data_61f9ca1685141adf2db320e90fa7f132
#
_entry.id   61f9ca1685141adf2db320e90fa7f132
#
_cell.length_a   1.000
_cell.length_b   1.000
_cell.length_c   1.000
_cell.angle_alpha   90.00
_cell.angle_beta   90.00
_cell.angle_gamma   90.00
#
_symmetry.space_group_name_H-M   'P 1'
#
loop_
_entity.id
_entity.type
_entity.pdbx_description
1 polymer ?
#
loop_
_entity_poly.entity_id
_entity_poly.type
_entity_poly.pdbx_seq_one_letter_code
_entity_poly.pdbx_strand_id
1 'polypeptide(L)'
;MRFTHEHRELERTTRRIIAKHLDPYLDDWETQQMFPAHQVMKALGDAGLLGIGKPPEYGGMGLDFSYEMIFAETLGEVRSSGLTSAIGVQSTMCTPALTRHGSDSLKREYLAPTIAGALVGCIGISEAAAGSDVSQIRTWARRDGDDYVINGSKMWITNGVQGDWICLLCNTSQEGGSHKNKSLIIVPLKSPGVQVSRKLDKLVLRASDTAELYFDDVRVPVTNRIGEENMGFIYQMEQFQEERMFVAARSMRSMERVIEETIAYTRERQVFGGTVLMNQVVYHKLAEMQTEIEALRSLLYRATEQYMDGQDITQLASMAKFYVGRLSMKIPSECLQYWGGQGVMTENWISRAYRDLRQTAIGGGANEIMLEIIAKTMGIHPGK
;
A
#
# COMPACT_ATOMS: atom_id res chain seq x y z
N MET A 1 -12.85 18.15 2.63
CA MET A 1 -12.00 18.40 1.44
C MET A 1 -12.85 18.91 0.29
N ARG A 2 -12.40 19.94 -0.45
CA ARG A 2 -13.09 20.46 -1.63
C ARG A 2 -12.39 19.99 -2.90
N PHE A 3 -13.12 19.33 -3.78
CA PHE A 3 -12.60 18.85 -5.06
C PHE A 3 -12.72 19.94 -6.13
N THR A 4 -11.59 20.27 -6.76
CA THR A 4 -11.51 21.21 -7.88
C THR A 4 -11.76 20.49 -9.22
N HIS A 5 -11.71 21.25 -10.32
CA HIS A 5 -11.78 20.67 -11.67
C HIS A 5 -10.59 19.73 -11.93
N GLU A 6 -9.40 20.09 -11.49
CA GLU A 6 -8.16 19.35 -11.66
C GLU A 6 -8.19 17.99 -10.93
N HIS A 7 -8.77 17.93 -9.72
CA HIS A 7 -9.01 16.65 -9.02
C HIS A 7 -9.88 15.70 -9.85
N ARG A 8 -10.95 16.22 -10.48
CA ARG A 8 -11.84 15.44 -11.33
C ARG A 8 -11.18 15.01 -12.64
N GLU A 9 -10.26 15.80 -13.18
CA GLU A 9 -9.46 15.42 -14.35
C GLU A 9 -8.49 14.28 -14.02
N LEU A 10 -7.83 14.34 -12.85
CA LEU A 10 -6.98 13.26 -12.36
C LEU A 10 -7.79 11.97 -12.17
N GLU A 11 -8.96 12.07 -11.56
CA GLU A 11 -9.88 10.95 -11.37
C GLU A 11 -10.30 10.33 -12.71
N ARG A 12 -10.72 11.15 -13.68
CA ARG A 12 -11.07 10.70 -15.05
C ARG A 12 -9.90 10.04 -15.76
N THR A 13 -8.71 10.62 -15.64
CA THR A 13 -7.49 10.06 -16.22
C THR A 13 -7.16 8.71 -15.61
N THR A 14 -7.24 8.59 -14.27
CA THR A 14 -7.02 7.34 -13.55
C THR A 14 -8.01 6.26 -14.00
N ARG A 15 -9.32 6.57 -14.07
CA ARG A 15 -10.34 5.63 -14.58
C ARG A 15 -10.07 5.18 -16.01
N ARG A 16 -9.63 6.09 -16.88
CA ARG A 16 -9.28 5.73 -18.27
C ARG A 16 -8.10 4.75 -18.34
N ILE A 17 -7.09 4.94 -17.51
CA ILE A 17 -5.95 4.03 -17.41
C ILE A 17 -6.40 2.67 -16.85
N ILE A 18 -7.22 2.65 -15.80
CA ILE A 18 -7.80 1.43 -15.24
C ILE A 18 -8.55 0.65 -16.32
N ALA A 19 -9.51 1.28 -16.99
CA ALA A 19 -10.35 0.63 -17.99
C ALA A 19 -9.57 0.10 -19.19
N LYS A 20 -8.46 0.77 -19.58
CA LYS A 20 -7.67 0.39 -20.76
C LYS A 20 -6.58 -0.63 -20.45
N HIS A 21 -5.89 -0.48 -19.32
CA HIS A 21 -4.64 -1.18 -19.05
C HIS A 21 -4.71 -2.17 -17.88
N LEU A 22 -5.78 -2.14 -17.07
CA LEU A 22 -5.92 -3.00 -15.91
C LEU A 22 -7.12 -3.94 -16.01
N ASP A 23 -8.33 -3.41 -16.09
CA ASP A 23 -9.57 -4.19 -16.01
C ASP A 23 -9.65 -5.37 -17.00
N PRO A 24 -9.22 -5.24 -18.29
CA PRO A 24 -9.34 -6.34 -19.24
C PRO A 24 -8.51 -7.58 -18.90
N TYR A 25 -7.50 -7.43 -18.04
CA TYR A 25 -6.50 -8.47 -17.77
C TYR A 25 -6.55 -9.02 -16.35
N LEU A 26 -7.41 -8.49 -15.48
CA LEU A 26 -7.40 -8.80 -14.04
C LEU A 26 -7.59 -10.28 -13.74
N ASP A 27 -8.51 -10.95 -14.42
CA ASP A 27 -8.82 -12.37 -14.16
C ASP A 27 -7.68 -13.29 -14.61
N ASP A 28 -7.01 -12.94 -15.70
CA ASP A 28 -5.79 -13.64 -16.16
C ASP A 28 -4.66 -13.47 -15.14
N TRP A 29 -4.43 -12.24 -14.65
CA TRP A 29 -3.39 -11.97 -13.66
C TRP A 29 -3.66 -12.62 -12.30
N GLU A 30 -4.93 -12.69 -11.89
CA GLU A 30 -5.33 -13.43 -10.68
C GLU A 30 -5.06 -14.93 -10.83
N THR A 31 -5.33 -15.49 -12.02
CA THR A 31 -5.07 -16.90 -12.33
C THR A 31 -3.57 -17.20 -12.40
N GLN A 32 -2.79 -16.34 -13.05
CA GLN A 32 -1.33 -16.45 -13.17
C GLN A 32 -0.62 -16.09 -11.85
N GLN A 33 -1.35 -15.50 -10.90
CA GLN A 33 -0.82 -15.00 -9.63
C GLN A 33 0.32 -13.98 -9.80
N MET A 34 0.29 -13.23 -10.89
CA MET A 34 1.29 -12.20 -11.19
C MET A 34 0.82 -11.33 -12.34
N PHE A 35 0.81 -10.02 -12.16
CA PHE A 35 0.63 -9.06 -13.26
C PHE A 35 2.01 -8.64 -13.82
N PRO A 36 2.12 -8.19 -15.07
CA PRO A 36 3.37 -7.72 -15.66
C PRO A 36 3.73 -6.33 -15.12
N ALA A 37 4.53 -6.27 -14.04
CA ALA A 37 4.77 -5.04 -13.28
C ALA A 37 5.34 -3.91 -14.14
N HIS A 38 6.39 -4.16 -14.95
CA HIS A 38 7.00 -3.13 -15.78
C HIS A 38 6.01 -2.54 -16.81
N GLN A 39 5.16 -3.37 -17.41
CA GLN A 39 4.16 -2.90 -18.37
C GLN A 39 3.11 -2.01 -17.72
N VAL A 40 2.60 -2.43 -16.54
CA VAL A 40 1.58 -1.68 -15.80
C VAL A 40 2.15 -0.39 -15.24
N MET A 41 3.34 -0.45 -14.61
CA MET A 41 3.98 0.75 -14.06
C MET A 41 4.33 1.75 -15.19
N LYS A 42 4.76 1.25 -16.36
CA LYS A 42 5.00 2.13 -17.52
C LYS A 42 3.73 2.86 -17.98
N ALA A 43 2.60 2.17 -18.05
CA ALA A 43 1.33 2.80 -18.44
C ALA A 43 0.87 3.87 -17.43
N LEU A 44 1.07 3.62 -16.13
CA LEU A 44 0.78 4.59 -15.08
C LEU A 44 1.76 5.77 -15.07
N GLY A 45 3.06 5.49 -15.30
CA GLY A 45 4.11 6.52 -15.37
C GLY A 45 3.91 7.45 -16.56
N ASP A 46 3.57 6.90 -17.75
CA ASP A 46 3.27 7.70 -18.95
C ASP A 46 2.05 8.63 -18.77
N ALA A 47 1.15 8.28 -17.86
CA ALA A 47 0.02 9.11 -17.47
C ALA A 47 0.35 10.06 -16.28
N GLY A 48 1.57 10.05 -15.77
CA GLY A 48 2.03 10.85 -14.62
C GLY A 48 1.54 10.35 -13.26
N LEU A 49 0.78 9.24 -13.20
CA LEU A 49 0.07 8.78 -12.00
C LEU A 49 0.98 8.22 -10.91
N LEU A 50 2.26 7.93 -11.20
CA LEU A 50 3.23 7.48 -10.21
C LEU A 50 4.00 8.63 -9.56
N GLY A 51 3.87 9.86 -10.10
CA GLY A 51 4.61 11.03 -9.67
C GLY A 51 3.74 12.20 -9.20
N ILE A 52 2.50 11.97 -8.76
CA ILE A 52 1.52 13.02 -8.44
C ILE A 52 2.10 14.05 -7.46
N GLY A 53 2.54 13.66 -6.29
CA GLY A 53 3.14 14.53 -5.27
C GLY A 53 4.68 14.65 -5.35
N LYS A 54 5.31 14.11 -6.40
CA LYS A 54 6.77 14.14 -6.53
C LYS A 54 7.25 15.42 -7.21
N PRO A 55 8.50 15.88 -6.91
CA PRO A 55 9.01 17.14 -7.43
C PRO A 55 9.11 17.17 -8.97
N PRO A 56 8.74 18.30 -9.61
CA PRO A 56 8.78 18.44 -11.08
C PRO A 56 10.17 18.24 -11.70
N GLU A 57 11.24 18.61 -11.00
CA GLU A 57 12.63 18.44 -11.46
C GLU A 57 13.05 16.99 -11.66
N TYR A 58 12.29 16.03 -11.12
CA TYR A 58 12.47 14.59 -11.33
C TYR A 58 11.35 13.98 -12.19
N GLY A 59 10.47 14.80 -12.77
CA GLY A 59 9.38 14.36 -13.62
C GLY A 59 8.04 14.13 -12.90
N GLY A 60 7.92 14.57 -11.63
CA GLY A 60 6.67 14.55 -10.89
C GLY A 60 5.74 15.72 -11.26
N MET A 61 4.51 15.68 -10.76
CA MET A 61 3.53 16.75 -10.98
C MET A 61 3.61 17.88 -9.92
N GLY A 62 4.21 17.64 -8.77
CA GLY A 62 4.31 18.61 -7.67
C GLY A 62 2.96 18.99 -7.04
N LEU A 63 1.95 18.11 -7.16
CA LEU A 63 0.63 18.35 -6.61
C LEU A 63 0.59 18.03 -5.11
N ASP A 64 -0.37 18.57 -4.39
CA ASP A 64 -0.52 18.32 -2.96
C ASP A 64 -1.11 16.94 -2.66
N PHE A 65 -1.12 16.57 -1.39
CA PHE A 65 -1.52 15.24 -0.93
C PHE A 65 -2.99 14.89 -1.23
N SER A 66 -3.86 15.89 -1.42
CA SER A 66 -5.27 15.65 -1.77
C SER A 66 -5.42 14.92 -3.12
N TYR A 67 -4.51 15.18 -4.07
CA TYR A 67 -4.49 14.50 -5.36
C TYR A 67 -4.02 13.05 -5.24
N GLU A 68 -3.05 12.76 -4.37
CA GLU A 68 -2.64 11.38 -4.07
C GLU A 68 -3.80 10.59 -3.43
N MET A 69 -4.61 11.24 -2.59
CA MET A 69 -5.79 10.63 -1.97
C MET A 69 -6.87 10.31 -2.99
N ILE A 70 -7.16 11.21 -3.95
CA ILE A 70 -8.10 10.95 -5.05
C ILE A 70 -7.62 9.78 -5.92
N PHE A 71 -6.33 9.74 -6.23
CA PHE A 71 -5.74 8.61 -6.94
C PHE A 71 -5.93 7.30 -6.19
N ALA A 72 -5.64 7.28 -4.88
CA ALA A 72 -5.81 6.10 -4.04
C ALA A 72 -7.27 5.62 -3.98
N GLU A 73 -8.24 6.55 -3.80
CA GLU A 73 -9.66 6.22 -3.85
C GLU A 73 -10.05 5.64 -5.21
N THR A 74 -9.64 6.29 -6.30
CA THR A 74 -9.98 5.82 -7.66
C THR A 74 -9.37 4.44 -7.94
N LEU A 75 -8.15 4.16 -7.47
CA LEU A 75 -7.57 2.81 -7.54
C LEU A 75 -8.41 1.76 -6.81
N GLY A 76 -9.16 2.13 -5.77
CA GLY A 76 -10.09 1.24 -5.08
C GLY A 76 -11.21 0.70 -5.97
N GLU A 77 -11.43 1.25 -7.17
CA GLU A 77 -12.35 0.73 -8.17
C GLU A 77 -11.83 -0.52 -8.89
N VAL A 78 -10.52 -0.79 -8.85
CA VAL A 78 -9.92 -1.98 -9.47
C VAL A 78 -10.32 -3.24 -8.69
N ARG A 79 -10.82 -4.26 -9.40
CA ARG A 79 -11.28 -5.53 -8.81
C ARG A 79 -10.15 -6.47 -8.40
N SER A 80 -8.99 -5.92 -8.00
CA SER A 80 -7.86 -6.67 -7.46
C SER A 80 -7.07 -5.82 -6.48
N SER A 81 -7.16 -6.14 -5.20
CA SER A 81 -6.37 -5.45 -4.18
C SER A 81 -4.87 -5.78 -4.28
N GLY A 82 -4.52 -6.89 -4.93
CA GLY A 82 -3.13 -7.25 -5.20
C GLY A 82 -2.45 -6.24 -6.11
N LEU A 83 -3.09 -5.93 -7.23
CA LEU A 83 -2.58 -4.93 -8.18
C LEU A 83 -2.49 -3.53 -7.55
N THR A 84 -3.54 -3.08 -6.87
CA THR A 84 -3.53 -1.74 -6.26
C THR A 84 -2.55 -1.62 -5.09
N SER A 85 -2.27 -2.73 -4.38
CA SER A 85 -1.19 -2.76 -3.37
C SER A 85 0.19 -2.61 -4.01
N ALA A 86 0.44 -3.29 -5.11
CA ALA A 86 1.71 -3.20 -5.83
C ALA A 86 1.97 -1.80 -6.40
N ILE A 87 0.92 -1.15 -6.93
CA ILE A 87 0.97 0.26 -7.36
C ILE A 87 1.26 1.18 -6.16
N GLY A 88 0.63 0.93 -5.01
CA GLY A 88 0.90 1.69 -3.78
C GLY A 88 2.33 1.53 -3.27
N VAL A 89 2.91 0.33 -3.36
CA VAL A 89 4.34 0.13 -3.03
C VAL A 89 5.22 1.01 -3.90
N GLN A 90 4.94 1.05 -5.21
CA GLN A 90 5.66 1.88 -6.17
C GLN A 90 5.57 3.38 -5.85
N SER A 91 4.36 3.89 -5.63
CA SER A 91 4.08 5.34 -5.58
C SER A 91 4.23 5.95 -4.18
N THR A 92 3.82 5.21 -3.12
CA THR A 92 3.65 5.77 -1.78
C THR A 92 4.44 5.06 -0.67
N MET A 93 5.18 3.96 -0.97
CA MET A 93 5.90 3.24 0.06
C MET A 93 7.41 3.20 -0.18
N CYS A 94 7.91 2.93 -1.40
CA CYS A 94 9.35 2.88 -1.65
C CYS A 94 9.97 4.24 -2.01
N THR A 95 9.16 5.21 -2.44
CA THR A 95 9.63 6.52 -2.94
C THR A 95 9.60 7.68 -1.94
N PRO A 96 8.75 7.75 -0.90
CA PRO A 96 8.64 8.96 -0.08
C PRO A 96 9.93 9.35 0.65
N ALA A 97 10.60 8.41 1.31
CA ALA A 97 11.88 8.69 1.97
C ALA A 97 12.97 9.12 0.97
N LEU A 98 13.03 8.46 -0.20
CA LEU A 98 13.92 8.86 -1.29
C LEU A 98 13.62 10.28 -1.77
N THR A 99 12.34 10.63 -1.92
CA THR A 99 11.90 11.96 -2.34
C THR A 99 12.35 13.05 -1.36
N ARG A 100 12.17 12.83 -0.04
CA ARG A 100 12.48 13.84 0.99
C ARG A 100 13.96 13.93 1.32
N HIS A 101 14.62 12.79 1.45
CA HIS A 101 15.94 12.69 2.06
C HIS A 101 17.03 12.18 1.11
N GLY A 102 16.68 11.68 -0.07
CA GLY A 102 17.66 11.21 -1.06
C GLY A 102 18.53 12.33 -1.61
N SER A 103 19.79 12.03 -1.95
CA SER A 103 20.64 12.94 -2.71
C SER A 103 20.08 13.17 -4.12
N ASP A 104 20.50 14.28 -4.77
CA ASP A 104 20.11 14.56 -6.16
C ASP A 104 20.49 13.41 -7.10
N SER A 105 21.65 12.81 -6.91
CA SER A 105 22.11 11.65 -7.69
C SER A 105 21.14 10.46 -7.52
N LEU A 106 20.79 10.09 -6.27
CA LEU A 106 19.85 9.00 -6.02
C LEU A 106 18.46 9.27 -6.59
N LYS A 107 17.99 10.52 -6.50
CA LYS A 107 16.70 10.89 -7.08
C LYS A 107 16.69 10.78 -8.60
N ARG A 108 17.78 11.18 -9.28
CA ARG A 108 17.90 11.03 -10.74
C ARG A 108 18.03 9.57 -11.16
N GLU A 109 18.78 8.77 -10.40
CA GLU A 109 19.04 7.38 -10.74
C GLU A 109 17.85 6.46 -10.43
N TYR A 110 17.13 6.68 -9.33
CA TYR A 110 16.07 5.79 -8.87
C TYR A 110 14.68 6.43 -8.85
N LEU A 111 14.50 7.67 -8.33
CA LEU A 111 13.19 8.28 -8.23
C LEU A 111 12.62 8.62 -9.61
N ALA A 112 13.36 9.35 -10.43
CA ALA A 112 12.89 9.78 -11.74
C ALA A 112 12.46 8.61 -12.64
N PRO A 113 13.26 7.54 -12.85
CA PRO A 113 12.81 6.40 -13.66
C PRO A 113 11.70 5.58 -12.98
N THR A 114 11.60 5.57 -11.64
CA THR A 114 10.51 4.89 -10.91
C THR A 114 9.16 5.58 -11.15
N ILE A 115 9.10 6.90 -11.05
CA ILE A 115 7.86 7.65 -11.31
C ILE A 115 7.51 7.70 -12.81
N ALA A 116 8.49 7.57 -13.69
CA ALA A 116 8.26 7.36 -15.12
C ALA A 116 7.80 5.92 -15.47
N GLY A 117 7.77 5.01 -14.49
CA GLY A 117 7.40 3.60 -14.67
C GLY A 117 8.43 2.76 -15.40
N ALA A 118 9.66 3.26 -15.56
CA ALA A 118 10.77 2.53 -16.21
C ALA A 118 11.45 1.55 -15.24
N LEU A 119 11.44 1.85 -13.94
CA LEU A 119 11.91 0.97 -12.87
C LEU A 119 10.76 0.57 -11.96
N VAL A 120 10.79 -0.67 -11.48
CA VAL A 120 9.88 -1.18 -10.45
C VAL A 120 10.59 -1.18 -9.11
N GLY A 121 10.06 -0.41 -8.16
CA GLY A 121 10.57 -0.34 -6.79
C GLY A 121 9.81 -1.25 -5.84
N CYS A 122 10.50 -1.73 -4.82
CA CYS A 122 9.89 -2.38 -3.67
C CYS A 122 10.45 -1.84 -2.34
N ILE A 123 9.83 -2.22 -1.23
CA ILE A 123 10.24 -1.79 0.10
C ILE A 123 10.56 -3.01 0.98
N GLY A 124 11.70 -3.01 1.63
CA GLY A 124 12.20 -4.10 2.46
C GLY A 124 12.29 -3.72 3.93
N ILE A 125 11.19 -3.90 4.66
CA ILE A 125 11.12 -3.61 6.09
C ILE A 125 11.02 -4.91 6.90
N SER A 126 9.95 -5.67 6.70
CA SER A 126 9.60 -6.85 7.50
C SER A 126 10.56 -8.01 7.30
N GLU A 127 10.78 -8.75 8.39
CA GLU A 127 11.49 -10.02 8.42
C GLU A 127 10.58 -11.10 9.01
N ALA A 128 10.89 -12.38 8.83
CA ALA A 128 10.08 -13.48 9.34
C ALA A 128 9.84 -13.37 10.86
N ALA A 129 10.81 -12.85 11.61
CA ALA A 129 10.74 -12.67 13.07
C ALA A 129 10.41 -11.23 13.50
N ALA A 130 10.26 -10.27 12.58
CA ALA A 130 10.07 -8.84 12.87
C ALA A 130 9.08 -8.22 11.87
N GLY A 131 7.78 -8.43 12.12
CA GLY A 131 6.68 -7.81 11.36
C GLY A 131 6.11 -6.60 12.08
N SER A 132 5.36 -6.81 13.17
CA SER A 132 4.76 -5.74 13.97
C SER A 132 5.80 -4.89 14.69
N ASP A 133 6.84 -5.52 15.25
CA ASP A 133 7.96 -4.83 15.88
C ASP A 133 9.13 -4.68 14.89
N VAL A 134 9.05 -3.65 14.05
CA VAL A 134 10.09 -3.29 13.07
C VAL A 134 11.42 -2.91 13.74
N SER A 135 11.41 -2.56 15.02
CA SER A 135 12.63 -2.20 15.75
C SER A 135 13.57 -3.40 15.92
N GLN A 136 13.05 -4.63 15.83
CA GLN A 136 13.76 -5.90 16.04
C GLN A 136 14.31 -6.55 14.76
N ILE A 137 14.33 -5.85 13.63
CA ILE A 137 14.93 -6.37 12.39
C ILE A 137 16.41 -6.73 12.61
N ARG A 138 16.87 -7.76 11.90
CA ARG A 138 18.22 -8.31 12.03
C ARG A 138 19.08 -8.09 10.80
N THR A 139 18.52 -7.74 9.65
CA THR A 139 19.29 -7.37 8.45
C THR A 139 20.29 -6.28 8.81
N TRP A 140 21.53 -6.47 8.41
CA TRP A 140 22.66 -5.64 8.79
C TRP A 140 23.42 -5.14 7.56
N ALA A 141 23.83 -3.88 7.57
CA ALA A 141 24.72 -3.27 6.60
C ALA A 141 25.97 -2.74 7.31
N ARG A 142 27.07 -3.44 7.15
CA ARG A 142 28.37 -3.03 7.72
C ARG A 142 29.12 -2.17 6.72
N ARG A 143 29.62 -1.04 7.15
CA ARG A 143 30.51 -0.20 6.33
C ARG A 143 31.86 -0.88 6.12
N ASP A 144 32.32 -0.92 4.87
CA ASP A 144 33.61 -1.46 4.46
C ASP A 144 34.19 -0.53 3.38
N GLY A 145 35.04 0.44 3.81
CA GLY A 145 35.52 1.51 2.95
C GLY A 145 34.42 2.42 2.45
N ASP A 146 34.24 2.49 1.14
CA ASP A 146 33.20 3.28 0.45
C ASP A 146 31.95 2.49 0.15
N ASP A 147 31.85 1.24 0.63
CA ASP A 147 30.70 0.36 0.46
C ASP A 147 30.00 0.03 1.78
N TYR A 148 28.73 -0.35 1.69
CA TYR A 148 28.05 -1.20 2.67
C TYR A 148 28.08 -2.64 2.20
N VAL A 149 28.37 -3.56 3.12
CA VAL A 149 28.24 -5.01 2.96
C VAL A 149 26.99 -5.44 3.72
N ILE A 150 25.99 -5.92 3.00
CA ILE A 150 24.64 -6.20 3.52
C ILE A 150 24.41 -7.70 3.64
N ASN A 151 23.96 -8.12 4.83
CA ASN A 151 23.60 -9.50 5.15
C ASN A 151 22.26 -9.56 5.87
N GLY A 152 21.42 -10.54 5.51
CA GLY A 152 20.14 -10.76 6.14
C GLY A 152 19.06 -11.25 5.19
N SER A 153 17.80 -11.06 5.60
CA SER A 153 16.65 -11.47 4.78
C SER A 153 15.45 -10.55 5.00
N LYS A 154 14.60 -10.46 4.00
CA LYS A 154 13.32 -9.75 4.08
C LYS A 154 12.18 -10.65 3.60
N MET A 155 11.03 -10.52 4.27
CA MET A 155 9.88 -11.37 4.05
C MET A 155 8.66 -10.53 3.63
N TRP A 156 7.82 -11.12 2.78
CA TRP A 156 6.57 -10.54 2.26
C TRP A 156 6.79 -9.27 1.41
N ILE A 157 7.81 -9.27 0.58
CA ILE A 157 8.18 -8.11 -0.23
C ILE A 157 7.36 -8.08 -1.51
N THR A 158 6.38 -7.18 -1.58
CA THR A 158 5.57 -6.92 -2.77
C THR A 158 6.44 -6.30 -3.86
N ASN A 159 6.25 -6.71 -5.11
CA ASN A 159 7.09 -6.41 -6.27
C ASN A 159 8.52 -7.01 -6.17
N GLY A 160 8.83 -7.84 -5.19
CA GLY A 160 10.18 -8.33 -4.96
C GLY A 160 10.68 -9.35 -6.00
N VAL A 161 9.77 -9.99 -6.76
CA VAL A 161 10.15 -10.91 -7.85
C VAL A 161 10.49 -10.12 -9.13
N GLN A 162 9.75 -9.06 -9.41
CA GLN A 162 9.86 -8.28 -10.64
C GLN A 162 10.59 -6.94 -10.44
N GLY A 163 10.92 -6.58 -9.18
CA GLY A 163 11.53 -5.30 -8.83
C GLY A 163 12.93 -5.13 -9.40
N ASP A 164 13.29 -3.89 -9.68
CA ASP A 164 14.64 -3.50 -10.10
C ASP A 164 15.48 -3.05 -8.90
N TRP A 165 14.85 -2.44 -7.89
CA TRP A 165 15.52 -1.97 -6.69
C TRP A 165 14.63 -2.05 -5.45
N ILE A 166 15.26 -2.07 -4.29
CA ILE A 166 14.59 -2.10 -2.99
C ILE A 166 15.05 -0.96 -2.09
N CYS A 167 14.08 -0.25 -1.49
CA CYS A 167 14.32 0.62 -0.35
C CYS A 167 14.44 -0.26 0.90
N LEU A 168 15.65 -0.53 1.36
CA LEU A 168 15.95 -1.50 2.39
C LEU A 168 16.20 -0.84 3.74
N LEU A 169 15.40 -1.17 4.76
CA LEU A 169 15.70 -0.83 6.14
C LEU A 169 16.61 -1.89 6.76
N CYS A 170 17.78 -1.49 7.24
CA CYS A 170 18.74 -2.38 7.89
C CYS A 170 19.47 -1.69 9.05
N ASN A 171 20.05 -2.47 9.95
CA ASN A 171 20.89 -1.95 11.02
C ASN A 171 22.23 -1.50 10.45
N THR A 172 22.70 -0.34 10.88
CA THR A 172 24.01 0.23 10.48
C THR A 172 24.90 0.55 11.68
N SER A 173 24.36 0.49 12.91
CA SER A 173 25.11 0.73 14.16
C SER A 173 24.63 -0.20 15.28
N GLN A 174 25.51 -0.54 16.19
CA GLN A 174 25.17 -1.19 17.46
C GLN A 174 24.80 -0.18 18.55
N GLU A 175 25.07 1.10 18.31
CA GLU A 175 24.81 2.21 19.24
C GLU A 175 23.46 2.88 18.94
N GLY A 176 22.98 3.73 19.84
CA GLY A 176 21.78 4.57 19.62
C GLY A 176 20.46 3.90 19.92
N GLY A 177 20.45 2.62 20.31
CA GLY A 177 19.21 1.86 20.57
C GLY A 177 18.43 1.53 19.28
N SER A 178 17.39 0.74 19.41
CA SER A 178 16.67 0.13 18.26
C SER A 178 15.99 1.11 17.29
N HIS A 179 15.84 2.37 17.67
CA HIS A 179 15.21 3.40 16.84
C HIS A 179 16.23 4.35 16.16
N LYS A 180 17.48 4.35 16.60
CA LYS A 180 18.56 5.24 16.10
C LYS A 180 19.81 4.44 15.69
N ASN A 181 19.62 3.28 15.13
CA ASN A 181 20.69 2.39 14.69
C ASN A 181 20.42 1.78 13.31
N LYS A 182 19.44 2.34 12.57
CA LYS A 182 19.01 1.83 11.27
C LYS A 182 19.08 2.88 10.18
N SER A 183 19.43 2.46 8.98
CA SER A 183 19.45 3.31 7.79
C SER A 183 18.55 2.73 6.71
N LEU A 184 18.09 3.60 5.80
CA LEU A 184 17.48 3.21 4.55
C LEU A 184 18.54 3.23 3.45
N ILE A 185 18.69 2.12 2.75
CA ILE A 185 19.68 1.95 1.69
C ILE A 185 18.99 1.44 0.42
N ILE A 186 19.30 2.05 -0.72
CA ILE A 186 18.88 1.56 -2.02
C ILE A 186 19.77 0.39 -2.43
N VAL A 187 19.15 -0.76 -2.70
CA VAL A 187 19.86 -1.95 -3.21
C VAL A 187 19.27 -2.35 -4.54
N PRO A 188 20.03 -2.31 -5.64
CA PRO A 188 19.59 -2.90 -6.91
C PRO A 188 19.39 -4.40 -6.74
N LEU A 189 18.24 -4.95 -7.14
CA LEU A 189 17.92 -6.37 -6.92
C LEU A 189 18.71 -7.33 -7.80
N LYS A 190 19.42 -6.81 -8.81
CA LYS A 190 20.37 -7.57 -9.64
C LYS A 190 21.80 -7.57 -9.10
N SER A 191 22.06 -6.96 -7.94
CA SER A 191 23.39 -6.95 -7.33
C SER A 191 23.82 -8.38 -6.97
N PRO A 192 25.11 -8.72 -7.13
CA PRO A 192 25.66 -9.99 -6.65
C PRO A 192 25.33 -10.20 -5.16
N GLY A 193 24.93 -11.40 -4.79
CA GLY A 193 24.54 -11.75 -3.42
C GLY A 193 23.05 -11.50 -3.09
N VAL A 194 22.30 -10.78 -3.93
CA VAL A 194 20.84 -10.69 -3.78
C VAL A 194 20.19 -11.94 -4.37
N GLN A 195 19.36 -12.60 -3.59
CA GLN A 195 18.64 -13.79 -4.01
C GLN A 195 17.15 -13.65 -3.74
N VAL A 196 16.34 -13.83 -4.79
CA VAL A 196 14.90 -14.07 -4.65
C VAL A 196 14.74 -15.56 -4.34
N SER A 197 14.46 -15.89 -3.07
CA SER A 197 14.35 -17.30 -2.63
C SER A 197 13.17 -17.99 -3.30
N ARG A 198 12.01 -17.34 -3.24
CA ARG A 198 10.77 -17.82 -3.88
C ARG A 198 9.73 -16.72 -4.02
N LYS A 199 8.85 -16.87 -5.00
CA LYS A 199 7.55 -16.22 -5.01
C LYS A 199 6.64 -16.92 -3.99
N LEU A 200 6.07 -16.15 -3.06
CA LEU A 200 5.17 -16.69 -2.04
C LEU A 200 3.78 -16.97 -2.62
N ASP A 201 3.23 -18.15 -2.37
CA ASP A 201 1.82 -18.44 -2.63
C ASP A 201 0.96 -17.83 -1.53
N LYS A 202 -0.13 -17.15 -1.90
CA LYS A 202 -0.92 -16.35 -0.97
C LYS A 202 -2.41 -16.67 -1.10
N LEU A 203 -3.10 -16.66 0.03
CA LEU A 203 -4.57 -16.70 0.05
C LEU A 203 -5.16 -15.45 -0.62
N VAL A 204 -4.52 -14.28 -0.45
CA VAL A 204 -5.01 -12.93 -0.80
C VAL A 204 -4.03 -12.24 -1.75
N LEU A 205 -4.47 -11.18 -2.44
CA LEU A 205 -3.62 -10.33 -3.29
C LEU A 205 -2.88 -11.14 -4.37
N ARG A 206 -3.55 -12.09 -4.99
CA ARG A 206 -2.92 -13.10 -5.84
C ARG A 206 -2.29 -12.51 -7.10
N ALA A 207 -2.91 -11.47 -7.69
CA ALA A 207 -2.38 -10.82 -8.90
C ALA A 207 -1.02 -10.15 -8.70
N SER A 208 -0.61 -9.81 -7.48
CA SER A 208 0.73 -9.28 -7.21
C SER A 208 1.71 -10.38 -6.83
N ASP A 209 2.97 -10.25 -7.23
CA ASP A 209 4.04 -11.05 -6.67
C ASP A 209 4.38 -10.60 -5.24
N THR A 210 4.88 -11.52 -4.46
CA THR A 210 5.42 -11.25 -3.13
C THR A 210 6.58 -12.21 -2.91
N ALA A 211 7.73 -11.68 -2.52
CA ALA A 211 8.97 -12.44 -2.41
C ALA A 211 9.47 -12.56 -0.97
N GLU A 212 10.25 -13.59 -0.77
CA GLU A 212 11.26 -13.69 0.29
C GLU A 212 12.62 -13.39 -0.35
N LEU A 213 13.36 -12.44 0.20
CA LEU A 213 14.65 -11.98 -0.31
C LEU A 213 15.76 -12.29 0.68
N TYR A 214 16.90 -12.74 0.18
CA TYR A 214 18.14 -12.91 0.94
C TYR A 214 19.24 -12.01 0.42
N PHE A 215 20.06 -11.54 1.33
CA PHE A 215 21.23 -10.70 1.07
C PHE A 215 22.43 -11.43 1.68
N ASP A 216 23.41 -11.80 0.84
CA ASP A 216 24.62 -12.52 1.22
C ASP A 216 25.83 -11.74 0.69
N ASP A 217 26.50 -11.03 1.58
CA ASP A 217 27.61 -10.12 1.31
C ASP A 217 27.34 -9.13 0.14
N VAL A 218 26.09 -8.62 0.06
CA VAL A 218 25.70 -7.68 -1.00
C VAL A 218 26.41 -6.36 -0.80
N ARG A 219 27.20 -5.93 -1.79
CA ARG A 219 27.94 -4.67 -1.78
C ARG A 219 27.19 -3.59 -2.54
N VAL A 220 27.00 -2.45 -1.88
CA VAL A 220 26.48 -1.23 -2.49
C VAL A 220 27.27 -0.02 -2.01
N PRO A 221 27.48 1.02 -2.84
CA PRO A 221 28.16 2.24 -2.41
C PRO A 221 27.49 2.90 -1.20
N VAL A 222 28.26 3.52 -0.31
CA VAL A 222 27.69 4.29 0.82
C VAL A 222 26.79 5.44 0.36
N THR A 223 26.96 5.90 -0.87
CA THR A 223 26.11 6.91 -1.51
C THR A 223 24.70 6.42 -1.80
N ASN A 224 24.44 5.11 -1.76
CA ASN A 224 23.09 4.54 -1.90
C ASN A 224 22.24 4.69 -0.63
N ARG A 225 22.80 5.24 0.45
CA ARG A 225 22.05 5.56 1.68
C ARG A 225 21.13 6.76 1.44
N ILE A 226 19.88 6.61 1.85
CA ILE A 226 18.87 7.67 1.83
C ILE A 226 19.02 8.52 3.10
N GLY A 227 19.38 9.77 2.95
CA GLY A 227 19.56 10.72 4.05
C GLY A 227 20.74 10.38 4.98
N GLU A 228 20.56 10.69 6.26
CA GLU A 228 21.61 10.52 7.27
C GLU A 228 21.68 9.08 7.80
N GLU A 229 22.88 8.63 8.16
CA GLU A 229 23.09 7.31 8.76
C GLU A 229 22.35 7.20 10.10
N ASN A 230 21.79 6.04 10.37
CA ASN A 230 21.02 5.75 11.59
C ASN A 230 19.68 6.50 11.75
N MET A 231 19.25 7.28 10.73
CA MET A 231 17.95 7.96 10.72
C MET A 231 16.84 7.19 9.96
N GLY A 232 17.17 6.04 9.37
CA GLY A 232 16.25 5.29 8.51
C GLY A 232 14.97 4.83 9.20
N PHE A 233 15.02 4.51 10.50
CA PHE A 233 13.80 4.17 11.26
C PHE A 233 12.86 5.38 11.37
N ILE A 234 13.38 6.57 11.61
CA ILE A 234 12.59 7.80 11.72
C ILE A 234 11.96 8.13 10.36
N TYR A 235 12.73 8.12 9.28
CA TYR A 235 12.20 8.34 7.93
C TYR A 235 11.12 7.32 7.55
N GLN A 236 11.27 6.07 8.00
CA GLN A 236 10.26 5.04 7.78
C GLN A 236 8.97 5.31 8.56
N MET A 237 9.06 5.80 9.79
CA MET A 237 7.88 6.15 10.58
C MET A 237 7.10 7.34 9.99
N GLU A 238 7.81 8.32 9.42
CA GLU A 238 7.21 9.45 8.70
C GLU A 238 6.40 8.97 7.49
N GLN A 239 7.00 8.15 6.62
CA GLN A 239 6.30 7.67 5.41
C GLN A 239 5.18 6.68 5.69
N PHE A 240 5.17 6.00 6.84
CA PHE A 240 4.06 5.13 7.23
C PHE A 240 2.73 5.87 7.38
N GLN A 241 2.72 7.18 7.61
CA GLN A 241 1.49 7.97 7.66
C GLN A 241 0.82 8.00 6.27
N GLU A 242 1.58 8.29 5.22
CA GLU A 242 1.08 8.30 3.84
C GLU A 242 0.63 6.90 3.40
N GLU A 243 1.42 5.87 3.74
CA GLU A 243 1.05 4.48 3.46
C GLU A 243 -0.30 4.10 4.09
N ARG A 244 -0.51 4.44 5.37
CA ARG A 244 -1.77 4.16 6.08
C ARG A 244 -2.95 4.87 5.42
N MET A 245 -2.78 6.13 5.04
CA MET A 245 -3.80 6.91 4.35
C MET A 245 -4.13 6.33 2.98
N PHE A 246 -3.12 5.96 2.18
CA PHE A 246 -3.29 5.31 0.89
C PHE A 246 -4.07 4.00 1.02
N VAL A 247 -3.64 3.12 1.94
CA VAL A 247 -4.32 1.82 2.18
C VAL A 247 -5.76 2.04 2.62
N ALA A 248 -6.02 3.03 3.49
CA ALA A 248 -7.36 3.31 3.96
C ALA A 248 -8.27 3.84 2.83
N ALA A 249 -7.80 4.77 2.01
CA ALA A 249 -8.57 5.36 0.91
C ALA A 249 -8.95 4.32 -0.15
N ARG A 250 -7.97 3.55 -0.67
CA ARG A 250 -8.27 2.55 -1.69
C ARG A 250 -9.17 1.42 -1.17
N SER A 251 -8.95 0.96 0.07
CA SER A 251 -9.77 -0.12 0.64
C SER A 251 -11.18 0.34 0.96
N MET A 252 -11.35 1.59 1.38
CA MET A 252 -12.65 2.22 1.58
C MET A 252 -13.46 2.21 0.28
N ARG A 253 -12.91 2.69 -0.82
CA ARG A 253 -13.61 2.70 -2.12
C ARG A 253 -13.88 1.29 -2.64
N SER A 254 -12.96 0.35 -2.42
CA SER A 254 -13.18 -1.06 -2.77
C SER A 254 -14.36 -1.66 -1.99
N MET A 255 -14.51 -1.36 -0.70
CA MET A 255 -15.66 -1.80 0.10
C MET A 255 -16.97 -1.13 -0.34
N GLU A 256 -16.93 0.15 -0.66
CA GLU A 256 -18.10 0.87 -1.23
C GLU A 256 -18.57 0.19 -2.51
N ARG A 257 -17.64 -0.19 -3.39
CA ARG A 257 -17.97 -0.96 -4.59
C ARG A 257 -18.56 -2.34 -4.28
N VAL A 258 -18.05 -3.02 -3.23
CA VAL A 258 -18.66 -4.27 -2.75
C VAL A 258 -20.13 -4.08 -2.37
N ILE A 259 -20.45 -2.98 -1.69
CA ILE A 259 -21.84 -2.63 -1.34
C ILE A 259 -22.66 -2.34 -2.60
N GLU A 260 -22.17 -1.49 -3.51
CA GLU A 260 -22.83 -1.14 -4.77
C GLU A 260 -23.20 -2.37 -5.60
N GLU A 261 -22.26 -3.28 -5.81
CA GLU A 261 -22.48 -4.51 -6.58
C GLU A 261 -23.40 -5.51 -5.86
N THR A 262 -23.36 -5.56 -4.52
CA THR A 262 -24.27 -6.37 -3.73
C THR A 262 -25.71 -5.83 -3.82
N ILE A 263 -25.89 -4.50 -3.83
CA ILE A 263 -27.20 -3.87 -4.06
C ILE A 263 -27.72 -4.27 -5.46
N ALA A 264 -26.88 -4.18 -6.49
CA ALA A 264 -27.27 -4.56 -7.85
C ALA A 264 -27.69 -6.04 -7.92
N TYR A 265 -26.85 -6.94 -7.41
CA TYR A 265 -27.13 -8.37 -7.39
C TYR A 265 -28.41 -8.71 -6.61
N THR A 266 -28.58 -8.18 -5.40
CA THR A 266 -29.76 -8.49 -4.55
C THR A 266 -31.06 -7.90 -5.09
N ARG A 267 -31.00 -6.85 -5.92
CA ARG A 267 -32.14 -6.26 -6.63
C ARG A 267 -32.69 -7.18 -7.71
N GLU A 268 -31.84 -7.98 -8.34
CA GLU A 268 -32.19 -8.87 -9.44
C GLU A 268 -32.50 -10.29 -8.95
N ARG A 269 -31.81 -10.76 -7.90
CA ARG A 269 -31.93 -12.13 -7.40
C ARG A 269 -33.34 -12.41 -6.81
N GLN A 270 -34.10 -13.28 -7.45
CA GLN A 270 -35.43 -13.69 -7.02
C GLN A 270 -35.41 -14.80 -5.97
N VAL A 271 -36.18 -14.66 -4.90
CA VAL A 271 -36.36 -15.62 -3.81
C VAL A 271 -37.76 -15.48 -3.23
N PHE A 272 -38.48 -16.59 -2.97
CA PHE A 272 -39.78 -16.62 -2.29
C PHE A 272 -40.81 -15.62 -2.82
N GLY A 273 -40.86 -15.40 -4.14
CA GLY A 273 -41.81 -14.49 -4.77
C GLY A 273 -41.44 -13.00 -4.76
N GLY A 274 -40.25 -12.64 -4.30
CA GLY A 274 -39.69 -11.28 -4.32
C GLY A 274 -38.19 -11.29 -4.61
N THR A 275 -37.51 -10.15 -4.43
CA THR A 275 -36.07 -10.08 -4.56
C THR A 275 -35.40 -10.17 -3.19
N VAL A 276 -34.11 -10.56 -3.15
CA VAL A 276 -33.31 -10.58 -1.90
C VAL A 276 -33.34 -9.22 -1.24
N LEU A 277 -33.20 -8.13 -2.03
CA LEU A 277 -33.17 -6.76 -1.53
C LEU A 277 -34.46 -6.33 -0.80
N MET A 278 -35.63 -6.96 -1.10
CA MET A 278 -36.89 -6.62 -0.43
C MET A 278 -36.92 -7.01 1.05
N ASN A 279 -36.01 -7.87 1.49
CA ASN A 279 -35.93 -8.24 2.89
C ASN A 279 -35.33 -7.10 3.74
N GLN A 280 -36.05 -6.69 4.79
CA GLN A 280 -35.68 -5.56 5.63
C GLN A 280 -34.26 -5.72 6.24
N VAL A 281 -33.91 -6.93 6.66
CA VAL A 281 -32.57 -7.23 7.20
C VAL A 281 -31.46 -6.96 6.19
N VAL A 282 -31.72 -7.12 4.89
CA VAL A 282 -30.72 -6.89 3.82
C VAL A 282 -30.52 -5.39 3.59
N TYR A 283 -31.58 -4.65 3.26
CA TYR A 283 -31.39 -3.23 2.94
C TYR A 283 -31.03 -2.37 4.14
N HIS A 284 -31.46 -2.72 5.35
CA HIS A 284 -30.99 -2.04 6.58
C HIS A 284 -29.48 -2.25 6.79
N LYS A 285 -29.00 -3.48 6.59
CA LYS A 285 -27.56 -3.77 6.77
C LYS A 285 -26.71 -3.06 5.70
N LEU A 286 -27.17 -3.01 4.46
CA LEU A 286 -26.48 -2.27 3.38
C LEU A 286 -26.43 -0.77 3.69
N ALA A 287 -27.52 -0.17 4.21
CA ALA A 287 -27.54 1.23 4.63
C ALA A 287 -26.62 1.51 5.83
N GLU A 288 -26.57 0.61 6.83
CA GLU A 288 -25.63 0.69 7.94
C GLU A 288 -24.17 0.70 7.43
N MET A 289 -23.81 -0.25 6.57
CA MET A 289 -22.46 -0.36 6.03
C MET A 289 -22.07 0.89 5.21
N GLN A 290 -22.97 1.45 4.41
CA GLN A 290 -22.73 2.69 3.67
C GLN A 290 -22.50 3.88 4.63
N THR A 291 -23.24 3.93 5.75
CA THR A 291 -23.04 4.96 6.78
C THR A 291 -21.65 4.86 7.39
N GLU A 292 -21.14 3.66 7.66
CA GLU A 292 -19.78 3.44 8.16
C GLU A 292 -18.70 3.86 7.14
N ILE A 293 -18.93 3.64 5.84
CA ILE A 293 -18.05 4.12 4.77
C ILE A 293 -17.97 5.66 4.78
N GLU A 294 -19.11 6.36 4.91
CA GLU A 294 -19.12 7.83 4.97
C GLU A 294 -18.42 8.38 6.22
N ALA A 295 -18.56 7.69 7.36
CA ALA A 295 -17.82 8.05 8.56
C ALA A 295 -16.30 7.89 8.37
N LEU A 296 -15.84 6.80 7.74
CA LEU A 296 -14.44 6.61 7.40
C LEU A 296 -13.94 7.65 6.40
N ARG A 297 -14.73 7.97 5.37
CA ARG A 297 -14.42 9.01 4.37
C ARG A 297 -14.20 10.38 5.04
N SER A 298 -15.09 10.73 5.97
CA SER A 298 -14.98 11.99 6.73
C SER A 298 -13.69 12.05 7.55
N LEU A 299 -13.31 10.93 8.19
CA LEU A 299 -12.05 10.81 8.92
C LEU A 299 -10.82 10.96 8.01
N LEU A 300 -10.83 10.29 6.85
CA LEU A 300 -9.76 10.37 5.85
C LEU A 300 -9.59 11.79 5.32
N TYR A 301 -10.67 12.46 4.95
CA TYR A 301 -10.59 13.82 4.41
C TYR A 301 -10.11 14.82 5.44
N ARG A 302 -10.55 14.68 6.70
CA ARG A 302 -10.00 15.49 7.80
C ARG A 302 -8.50 15.27 7.99
N ALA A 303 -8.04 14.01 7.97
CA ALA A 303 -6.62 13.71 8.09
C ALA A 303 -5.81 14.27 6.91
N THR A 304 -6.35 14.20 5.69
CA THR A 304 -5.73 14.77 4.48
C THR A 304 -5.57 16.28 4.59
N GLU A 305 -6.61 17.00 5.03
CA GLU A 305 -6.55 18.47 5.23
C GLU A 305 -5.49 18.83 6.27
N GLN A 306 -5.45 18.14 7.41
CA GLN A 306 -4.42 18.38 8.44
C GLN A 306 -3.00 18.08 7.96
N TYR A 307 -2.84 17.04 7.13
CA TYR A 307 -1.53 16.73 6.54
C TYR A 307 -1.05 17.83 5.59
N MET A 308 -1.95 18.36 4.74
CA MET A 308 -1.63 19.49 3.85
C MET A 308 -1.28 20.77 4.62
N ASP A 309 -1.87 20.96 5.80
CA ASP A 309 -1.54 22.04 6.73
C ASP A 309 -0.21 21.82 7.51
N GLY A 310 0.52 20.75 7.20
CA GLY A 310 1.80 20.41 7.84
C GLY A 310 1.67 19.87 9.27
N GLN A 311 0.48 19.43 9.68
CA GLN A 311 0.24 18.88 11.01
C GLN A 311 0.64 17.41 11.09
N ASP A 312 1.05 16.95 12.26
CA ASP A 312 1.24 15.53 12.53
C ASP A 312 -0.10 14.79 12.54
N ILE A 313 -0.29 13.88 11.62
CA ILE A 313 -1.49 13.06 11.49
C ILE A 313 -1.33 11.64 12.02
N THR A 314 -0.27 11.34 12.78
CA THR A 314 0.02 9.98 13.26
C THR A 314 -1.21 9.34 13.93
N GLN A 315 -1.93 10.09 14.77
CA GLN A 315 -3.13 9.59 15.43
C GLN A 315 -4.28 9.36 14.43
N LEU A 316 -4.59 10.34 13.58
CA LEU A 316 -5.69 10.24 12.63
C LEU A 316 -5.44 9.16 11.56
N ALA A 317 -4.23 9.08 11.03
CA ALA A 317 -3.85 8.04 10.07
C ALA A 317 -3.95 6.63 10.70
N SER A 318 -3.56 6.48 11.97
CA SER A 318 -3.71 5.22 12.70
C SER A 318 -5.18 4.88 12.97
N MET A 319 -6.02 5.88 13.31
CA MET A 319 -7.47 5.70 13.47
C MET A 319 -8.13 5.28 12.16
N ALA A 320 -7.79 5.94 11.04
CA ALA A 320 -8.32 5.60 9.72
C ALA A 320 -7.90 4.17 9.31
N LYS A 321 -6.63 3.81 9.51
CA LYS A 321 -6.11 2.47 9.21
C LYS A 321 -6.74 1.38 10.08
N PHE A 322 -6.93 1.63 11.36
CA PHE A 322 -7.65 0.73 12.27
C PHE A 322 -9.10 0.56 11.84
N TYR A 323 -9.80 1.66 11.55
CA TYR A 323 -11.21 1.60 11.22
C TYR A 323 -11.45 0.90 9.87
N VAL A 324 -10.66 1.23 8.84
CA VAL A 324 -10.73 0.51 7.56
C VAL A 324 -10.41 -0.98 7.72
N GLY A 325 -9.46 -1.35 8.58
CA GLY A 325 -9.14 -2.74 8.89
C GLY A 325 -10.30 -3.51 9.52
N ARG A 326 -11.09 -2.85 10.39
CA ARG A 326 -12.32 -3.43 10.93
C ARG A 326 -13.41 -3.61 9.87
N LEU A 327 -13.65 -2.57 9.09
CA LEU A 327 -14.68 -2.59 8.04
C LEU A 327 -14.35 -3.60 6.95
N SER A 328 -13.07 -3.77 6.63
CA SER A 328 -12.61 -4.74 5.62
C SER A 328 -12.84 -6.21 6.01
N MET A 329 -13.02 -6.49 7.28
CA MET A 329 -13.45 -7.81 7.75
C MET A 329 -14.99 -7.95 7.77
N LYS A 330 -15.71 -6.86 8.08
CA LYS A 330 -17.17 -6.84 8.21
C LYS A 330 -17.86 -6.79 6.85
N ILE A 331 -17.60 -5.75 6.08
CA ILE A 331 -18.39 -5.43 4.86
C ILE A 331 -18.34 -6.55 3.81
N PRO A 332 -17.16 -7.06 3.40
CA PRO A 332 -17.12 -8.13 2.41
C PRO A 332 -17.77 -9.43 2.89
N SER A 333 -17.69 -9.73 4.19
CA SER A 333 -18.30 -10.91 4.78
C SER A 333 -19.81 -10.83 4.77
N GLU A 334 -20.38 -9.71 5.20
CA GLU A 334 -21.82 -9.47 5.20
C GLU A 334 -22.40 -9.44 3.77
N CYS A 335 -21.70 -8.77 2.85
CA CYS A 335 -22.12 -8.73 1.44
C CYS A 335 -22.09 -10.11 0.79
N LEU A 336 -20.98 -10.87 0.98
CA LEU A 336 -20.85 -12.23 0.42
C LEU A 336 -22.00 -13.14 0.86
N GLN A 337 -22.48 -13.00 2.11
CA GLN A 337 -23.61 -13.76 2.61
C GLN A 337 -24.87 -13.57 1.73
N TYR A 338 -25.12 -12.36 1.23
CA TYR A 338 -26.28 -12.07 0.37
C TYR A 338 -26.15 -12.60 -1.05
N TRP A 339 -24.94 -12.94 -1.48
CA TRP A 339 -24.70 -13.61 -2.76
C TRP A 339 -24.97 -15.12 -2.69
N GLY A 340 -25.08 -15.70 -1.48
CA GLY A 340 -25.30 -17.13 -1.28
C GLY A 340 -24.23 -17.99 -1.95
N GLY A 341 -24.61 -19.09 -2.60
CA GLY A 341 -23.67 -19.98 -3.29
C GLY A 341 -22.82 -19.28 -4.37
N GLN A 342 -23.35 -18.26 -5.03
CA GLN A 342 -22.58 -17.47 -6.00
C GLN A 342 -21.42 -16.70 -5.33
N GLY A 343 -21.59 -16.28 -4.08
CA GLY A 343 -20.57 -15.54 -3.33
C GLY A 343 -19.31 -16.35 -3.06
N VAL A 344 -19.36 -17.67 -3.06
CA VAL A 344 -18.19 -18.52 -2.79
C VAL A 344 -17.51 -19.08 -4.05
N MET A 345 -18.03 -18.73 -5.23
CA MET A 345 -17.43 -19.12 -6.50
C MET A 345 -16.26 -18.17 -6.85
N THR A 346 -15.12 -18.75 -7.24
CA THR A 346 -13.89 -17.96 -7.52
C THR A 346 -14.00 -17.04 -8.73
N GLU A 347 -14.90 -17.33 -9.66
CA GLU A 347 -15.22 -16.50 -10.84
C GLU A 347 -15.94 -15.20 -10.47
N ASN A 348 -16.57 -15.14 -9.31
CA ASN A 348 -17.25 -13.92 -8.85
C ASN A 348 -16.31 -13.02 -8.05
N TRP A 349 -16.26 -11.77 -8.44
CA TRP A 349 -15.40 -10.79 -7.77
C TRP A 349 -15.64 -10.66 -6.26
N ILE A 350 -16.87 -10.85 -5.79
CA ILE A 350 -17.20 -10.77 -4.36
C ILE A 350 -16.36 -11.75 -3.53
N SER A 351 -16.06 -12.94 -4.05
CA SER A 351 -15.21 -13.93 -3.38
C SER A 351 -13.75 -13.45 -3.30
N ARG A 352 -13.27 -12.76 -4.35
CA ARG A 352 -11.96 -12.14 -4.39
C ARG A 352 -11.87 -10.98 -3.39
N ALA A 353 -12.86 -10.09 -3.40
CA ALA A 353 -12.94 -8.97 -2.47
C ALA A 353 -12.94 -9.43 -1.01
N TYR A 354 -13.69 -10.48 -0.68
CA TYR A 354 -13.71 -11.10 0.65
C TYR A 354 -12.31 -11.57 1.09
N ARG A 355 -11.59 -12.24 0.22
CA ARG A 355 -10.21 -12.70 0.51
C ARG A 355 -9.26 -11.52 0.62
N ASP A 356 -9.21 -10.66 -0.38
CA ASP A 356 -8.21 -9.62 -0.53
C ASP A 356 -8.30 -8.55 0.56
N LEU A 357 -9.51 -8.09 0.87
CA LEU A 357 -9.74 -7.07 1.88
C LEU A 357 -9.36 -7.53 3.30
N ARG A 358 -9.29 -8.86 3.54
CA ARG A 358 -8.81 -9.39 4.82
C ARG A 358 -7.40 -8.94 5.17
N GLN A 359 -6.55 -8.73 4.15
CA GLN A 359 -5.17 -8.28 4.34
C GLN A 359 -5.09 -6.86 4.93
N THR A 360 -6.09 -6.02 4.70
CA THR A 360 -6.13 -4.62 5.18
C THR A 360 -6.04 -4.53 6.71
N ALA A 361 -6.51 -5.52 7.45
CA ALA A 361 -6.40 -5.57 8.91
C ALA A 361 -5.02 -6.05 9.41
N ILE A 362 -4.13 -6.50 8.51
CA ILE A 362 -2.83 -7.12 8.83
C ILE A 362 -1.66 -6.26 8.33
N GLY A 363 -1.62 -5.99 7.02
CA GLY A 363 -0.51 -5.27 6.39
C GLY A 363 -0.58 -3.75 6.56
N GLY A 364 0.55 -3.07 6.45
CA GLY A 364 0.65 -1.62 6.69
C GLY A 364 0.39 -1.24 8.15
N GLY A 365 0.66 -2.16 9.09
CA GLY A 365 0.35 -2.08 10.51
C GLY A 365 -0.95 -2.80 10.88
N ALA A 366 -0.82 -3.89 11.65
CA ALA A 366 -1.95 -4.66 12.16
C ALA A 366 -2.89 -3.78 13.02
N ASN A 367 -4.17 -4.15 13.08
CA ASN A 367 -5.16 -3.39 13.86
C ASN A 367 -4.72 -3.16 15.31
N GLU A 368 -4.08 -4.15 15.93
CA GLU A 368 -3.55 -4.09 17.30
C GLU A 368 -2.44 -3.04 17.43
N ILE A 369 -1.55 -2.94 16.43
CA ILE A 369 -0.49 -1.93 16.40
C ILE A 369 -1.08 -0.53 16.19
N MET A 370 -2.14 -0.40 15.40
CA MET A 370 -2.83 0.89 15.26
C MET A 370 -3.44 1.34 16.60
N LEU A 371 -4.08 0.43 17.34
CA LEU A 371 -4.62 0.72 18.67
C LEU A 371 -3.52 1.09 19.68
N GLU A 372 -2.37 0.43 19.62
CA GLU A 372 -1.21 0.75 20.44
C GLU A 372 -0.71 2.19 20.19
N ILE A 373 -0.62 2.59 18.91
CA ILE A 373 -0.20 3.95 18.53
C ILE A 373 -1.25 4.97 19.00
N ILE A 374 -2.53 4.68 18.77
CA ILE A 374 -3.63 5.55 19.21
C ILE A 374 -3.61 5.73 20.74
N ALA A 375 -3.45 4.65 21.50
CA ALA A 375 -3.37 4.70 22.96
C ALA A 375 -2.18 5.54 23.45
N LYS A 376 -1.01 5.41 22.79
CA LYS A 376 0.18 6.22 23.07
C LYS A 376 -0.05 7.70 22.79
N THR A 377 -0.63 8.04 21.65
CA THR A 377 -0.90 9.44 21.27
C THR A 377 -2.00 10.08 22.15
N MET A 378 -2.90 9.28 22.71
CA MET A 378 -3.90 9.72 23.69
C MET A 378 -3.35 9.85 25.11
N GLY A 379 -2.12 9.39 25.38
CA GLY A 379 -1.52 9.40 26.72
C GLY A 379 -2.16 8.40 27.70
N ILE A 380 -2.87 7.37 27.20
CA ILE A 380 -3.56 6.35 28.04
C ILE A 380 -2.83 5.00 28.03
N HIS A 381 -1.71 4.88 27.32
CA HIS A 381 -0.92 3.66 27.29
C HIS A 381 -0.26 3.42 28.67
N PRO A 382 -0.39 2.21 29.28
CA PRO A 382 0.03 1.99 30.67
C PRO A 382 1.53 1.86 30.90
N GLY A 383 2.33 1.87 29.85
CA GLY A 383 3.76 1.62 30.00
C GLY A 383 4.64 2.58 29.25
N LYS A 384 5.53 3.17 30.02
CA LYS A 384 6.88 3.71 29.79
C LYS A 384 7.01 5.04 29.10
#